data_2cc2146fad72ef73126e66408f2cdbe9
#
_entry.id   2cc2146fad72ef73126e66408f2cdbe9
#
_cell.length_a   1.000
_cell.length_b   1.000
_cell.length_c   1.000
_cell.angle_alpha   90.00
_cell.angle_beta   90.00
_cell.angle_gamma   90.00
#
_symmetry.space_group_name_H-M   'P 1'
#
loop_
_entity.id
_entity.type
_entity.pdbx_description
1 polymer ?
#
loop_
_entity_poly.entity_id
_entity_poly.type
_entity_poly.pdbx_seq_one_letter_code
_entity_poly.pdbx_strand_id
1 'polypeptide(L)'
;MSGAPHLFFANKTFRAKNLTLLLPDKLLYYLALHVKFATSARSSQLVEIFAYENPNTSTTASQHPLPSPGILVYQFHNLFSQERLFVFSTGLGISKAPNPKSLDELFVSSNWLEREVSEMHAITFEGKKDLRNLMLQYGDSSAPFLKSYPSVGTKEVFYDSVTDTLVQVPVSLQL
;
A
#
# COMPACT_ATOMS: atom_id res chain seq x y z
N MET A 1 -32.05 -9.30 5.72
CA MET A 1 -32.03 -7.82 5.64
C MET A 1 -30.58 -7.41 5.35
N SER A 2 -30.27 -7.13 4.10
CA SER A 2 -28.94 -6.75 3.64
C SER A 2 -28.75 -5.25 3.87
N GLY A 3 -27.95 -4.89 4.88
CA GLY A 3 -27.58 -3.51 5.13
C GLY A 3 -26.77 -2.99 3.94
N ALA A 4 -27.26 -1.93 3.31
CA ALA A 4 -26.52 -1.23 2.27
C ALA A 4 -25.19 -0.69 2.85
N PRO A 5 -24.07 -0.80 2.12
CA PRO A 5 -22.81 -0.25 2.58
C PRO A 5 -22.95 1.28 2.69
N HIS A 6 -22.76 1.79 3.90
CA HIS A 6 -22.73 3.24 4.12
C HIS A 6 -21.48 3.81 3.45
N LEU A 7 -21.67 4.52 2.35
CA LEU A 7 -20.67 5.38 1.72
C LEU A 7 -20.51 6.63 2.59
N PHE A 8 -19.39 6.72 3.28
CA PHE A 8 -19.03 7.94 3.99
C PHE A 8 -18.39 8.93 3.03
N PHE A 9 -19.12 9.96 2.67
CA PHE A 9 -18.59 11.11 1.94
C PHE A 9 -17.86 12.03 2.91
N ALA A 10 -16.53 12.09 2.83
CA ALA A 10 -15.76 13.02 3.62
C ALA A 10 -15.39 14.26 2.79
N ASN A 11 -15.82 15.38 3.28
CA ASN A 11 -15.42 16.76 3.00
C ASN A 11 -14.94 17.14 1.58
N LYS A 12 -15.85 17.79 0.86
CA LYS A 12 -15.49 18.60 -0.30
C LYS A 12 -14.92 19.94 0.21
N THR A 13 -13.61 20.05 0.27
CA THR A 13 -12.99 21.36 0.53
C THR A 13 -13.15 22.23 -0.70
N PHE A 14 -13.84 23.35 -0.54
CA PHE A 14 -14.34 24.24 -1.61
C PHE A 14 -13.27 24.88 -2.51
N ARG A 15 -11.97 24.68 -2.24
CA ARG A 15 -10.84 25.29 -2.99
C ARG A 15 -9.90 24.31 -3.68
N ALA A 16 -9.89 23.08 -3.26
CA ALA A 16 -9.09 22.05 -3.93
C ALA A 16 -10.05 21.08 -4.63
N LYS A 17 -9.85 20.85 -5.91
CA LYS A 17 -10.57 19.81 -6.68
C LYS A 17 -10.16 18.39 -6.24
N ASN A 18 -10.13 18.19 -4.93
CA ASN A 18 -9.70 16.94 -4.30
C ASN A 18 -10.90 16.32 -3.58
N LEU A 19 -11.22 15.10 -3.93
CA LEU A 19 -12.24 14.29 -3.29
C LEU A 19 -11.55 13.19 -2.49
N THR A 20 -11.95 13.00 -1.24
CA THR A 20 -11.46 11.90 -0.40
C THR A 20 -12.59 10.94 -0.10
N LEU A 21 -12.35 9.64 -0.32
CA LEU A 21 -13.29 8.57 -0.01
C LEU A 21 -12.65 7.57 0.95
N LEU A 22 -13.43 7.11 1.90
CA LEU A 22 -13.06 6.02 2.79
C LEU A 22 -13.88 4.79 2.39
N LEU A 23 -13.21 3.70 2.04
CA LEU A 23 -13.86 2.49 1.56
C LEU A 23 -13.29 1.22 2.22
N PRO A 24 -14.12 0.21 2.44
CA PRO A 24 -13.62 -1.12 2.75
C PRO A 24 -12.97 -1.77 1.52
N ASP A 25 -11.95 -2.61 1.71
CA ASP A 25 -11.16 -3.26 0.65
C ASP A 25 -12.02 -3.99 -0.38
N LYS A 26 -13.11 -4.61 0.06
CA LYS A 26 -14.04 -5.34 -0.82
C LYS A 26 -14.68 -4.48 -1.92
N LEU A 27 -14.89 -3.20 -1.66
CA LEU A 27 -15.54 -2.29 -2.58
C LEU A 27 -14.55 -1.54 -3.49
N LEU A 28 -13.27 -1.60 -3.18
CA LEU A 28 -12.22 -0.90 -3.90
C LEU A 28 -12.22 -1.24 -5.40
N TYR A 29 -12.26 -2.53 -5.72
CA TYR A 29 -12.26 -3.01 -7.11
C TYR A 29 -13.48 -2.50 -7.91
N TYR A 30 -14.66 -2.50 -7.30
CA TYR A 30 -15.88 -1.98 -7.93
C TYR A 30 -15.81 -0.47 -8.16
N LEU A 31 -15.25 0.27 -7.21
CA LEU A 31 -15.00 1.71 -7.38
C LEU A 31 -14.02 1.95 -8.53
N ALA A 32 -12.91 1.23 -8.57
CA ALA A 32 -11.90 1.35 -9.62
C ALA A 32 -12.48 1.05 -11.01
N LEU A 33 -13.31 0.03 -11.10
CA LEU A 33 -14.05 -0.30 -12.30
C LEU A 33 -15.02 0.81 -12.70
N HIS A 34 -15.72 1.40 -11.74
CA HIS A 34 -16.60 2.53 -12.00
C HIS A 34 -15.81 3.75 -12.49
N VAL A 35 -14.71 4.10 -11.83
CA VAL A 35 -13.79 5.19 -12.25
C VAL A 35 -13.27 4.96 -13.66
N LYS A 36 -12.97 3.72 -14.04
CA LYS A 36 -12.46 3.39 -15.37
C LYS A 36 -13.50 3.54 -16.48
N PHE A 37 -14.75 3.14 -16.23
CA PHE A 37 -15.79 3.03 -17.25
C PHE A 37 -16.86 4.12 -17.19
N ALA A 38 -16.99 4.88 -16.11
CA ALA A 38 -17.95 5.98 -16.03
C ALA A 38 -17.59 7.08 -17.04
N THR A 39 -18.59 7.58 -17.76
CA THR A 39 -18.40 8.62 -18.78
C THR A 39 -17.77 9.90 -18.25
N SER A 40 -18.16 10.29 -17.03
CA SER A 40 -17.63 11.48 -16.33
C SER A 40 -16.19 11.32 -15.84
N ALA A 41 -15.75 10.08 -15.60
CA ALA A 41 -14.44 9.78 -15.07
C ALA A 41 -13.52 9.01 -16.05
N ARG A 42 -13.98 8.83 -17.30
CA ARG A 42 -13.31 8.00 -18.33
C ARG A 42 -11.84 8.36 -18.58
N SER A 43 -11.46 9.60 -18.33
CA SER A 43 -10.09 10.09 -18.49
C SER A 43 -9.26 9.97 -17.21
N SER A 44 -9.78 9.30 -16.18
CA SER A 44 -9.06 9.12 -14.93
C SER A 44 -7.96 8.07 -15.09
N GLN A 45 -6.80 8.43 -14.57
CA GLN A 45 -5.64 7.54 -14.47
C GLN A 45 -5.33 7.27 -13.00
N LEU A 46 -4.81 6.09 -12.71
CA LEU A 46 -4.24 5.77 -11.41
C LEU A 46 -2.82 6.34 -11.38
N VAL A 47 -2.60 7.30 -10.51
CA VAL A 47 -1.32 8.02 -10.40
C VAL A 47 -0.40 7.33 -9.42
N GLU A 48 -0.93 6.99 -8.24
CA GLU A 48 -0.13 6.47 -7.14
C GLU A 48 -0.93 5.52 -6.25
N ILE A 49 -0.22 4.56 -5.67
CA ILE A 49 -0.68 3.70 -4.58
C ILE A 49 0.37 3.77 -3.50
N PHE A 50 -0.01 4.12 -2.28
CA PHE A 50 0.89 4.09 -1.14
C PHE A 50 0.19 3.56 0.10
N ALA A 51 0.96 3.09 1.06
CA ALA A 51 0.44 2.58 2.31
C ALA A 51 1.17 3.21 3.49
N TYR A 52 0.52 3.24 4.65
CA TYR A 52 1.13 3.63 5.90
C TYR A 52 0.48 2.89 7.08
N GLU A 53 1.24 2.70 8.12
CA GLU A 53 0.73 2.09 9.36
C GLU A 53 -0.01 3.12 10.21
N ASN A 54 -1.15 2.69 10.79
CA ASN A 54 -1.90 3.55 11.71
C ASN A 54 -1.23 3.52 13.11
N PRO A 55 -0.77 4.65 13.64
CA PRO A 55 -0.11 4.70 14.94
C PRO A 55 -1.03 4.39 16.13
N ASN A 56 -2.35 4.53 15.95
CA ASN A 56 -3.31 4.49 17.06
C ASN A 56 -3.75 3.08 17.48
N THR A 57 -3.27 2.02 16.84
CA THR A 57 -3.69 0.64 17.15
C THR A 57 -2.79 -0.09 18.17
N SER A 58 -1.77 0.57 18.70
CA SER A 58 -0.79 -0.03 19.60
C SER A 58 -1.20 -0.08 21.07
N THR A 59 -2.46 0.22 21.45
CA THR A 59 -2.85 0.44 22.86
C THR A 59 -3.55 -0.73 23.55
N THR A 60 -3.55 -1.92 23.00
CA THR A 60 -3.92 -3.11 23.79
C THR A 60 -2.71 -4.03 23.87
N ALA A 61 -2.12 -4.09 25.06
CA ALA A 61 -1.01 -4.96 25.44
C ALA A 61 -1.39 -6.44 25.35
N SER A 62 -1.60 -6.95 24.17
CA SER A 62 -1.62 -8.38 23.89
C SER A 62 -0.21 -8.79 23.45
N GLN A 63 0.31 -9.84 24.07
CA GLN A 63 1.69 -10.34 23.99
C GLN A 63 2.17 -10.83 22.61
N HIS A 64 1.41 -10.61 21.55
CA HIS A 64 1.83 -10.79 20.16
C HIS A 64 1.56 -9.50 19.41
N PRO A 65 2.59 -8.84 18.84
CA PRO A 65 2.40 -7.71 17.96
C PRO A 65 1.72 -8.22 16.68
N LEU A 66 0.39 -8.12 16.65
CA LEU A 66 -0.33 -8.21 15.40
C LEU A 66 0.18 -7.05 14.53
N PRO A 67 0.46 -7.26 13.25
CA PRO A 67 0.85 -6.17 12.36
C PRO A 67 -0.20 -5.07 12.48
N SER A 68 0.26 -3.84 12.74
CA SER A 68 -0.63 -2.69 12.83
C SER A 68 -1.43 -2.59 11.54
N PRO A 69 -2.75 -2.35 11.59
CA PRO A 69 -3.55 -2.27 10.38
C PRO A 69 -3.01 -1.15 9.50
N GLY A 70 -2.46 -1.53 8.37
CA GLY A 70 -2.03 -0.58 7.35
C GLY A 70 -3.25 0.08 6.71
N ILE A 71 -3.10 1.34 6.33
CA ILE A 71 -4.06 2.05 5.50
C ILE A 71 -3.45 2.13 4.11
N LEU A 72 -4.21 1.65 3.13
CA LEU A 72 -3.82 1.69 1.73
C LEU A 72 -4.54 2.85 1.04
N VAL A 73 -3.80 3.68 0.32
CA VAL A 73 -4.34 4.87 -0.34
C VAL A 73 -4.10 4.78 -1.84
N TYR A 74 -5.16 4.99 -2.60
CA TYR A 74 -5.12 5.07 -4.06
C TYR A 74 -5.41 6.49 -4.49
N GLN A 75 -4.59 7.02 -5.38
CA GLN A 75 -4.79 8.35 -5.97
C GLN A 75 -5.17 8.22 -7.44
N PHE A 76 -6.38 8.65 -7.77
CA PHE A 76 -6.83 8.78 -9.16
C PHE A 76 -6.84 10.25 -9.55
N HIS A 77 -6.45 10.53 -10.78
CA HIS A 77 -6.48 11.88 -11.35
C HIS A 77 -7.29 11.88 -12.62
N ASN A 78 -8.29 12.76 -12.68
CA ASN A 78 -9.08 12.99 -13.89
C ASN A 78 -8.45 14.13 -14.69
N LEU A 79 -7.98 13.83 -15.90
CA LEU A 79 -7.27 14.79 -16.75
C LEU A 79 -8.16 15.93 -17.29
N PHE A 80 -9.44 15.68 -17.50
CA PHE A 80 -10.36 16.69 -18.03
C PHE A 80 -10.82 17.67 -16.95
N SER A 81 -11.31 17.18 -15.84
CA SER A 81 -11.80 18.02 -14.74
C SER A 81 -10.68 18.54 -13.85
N GLN A 82 -9.46 17.99 -14.00
CA GLN A 82 -8.31 18.24 -13.12
C GLN A 82 -8.63 17.98 -11.64
N GLU A 83 -9.50 17.03 -11.39
CA GLU A 83 -9.88 16.59 -10.06
C GLU A 83 -9.03 15.40 -9.63
N ARG A 84 -8.72 15.35 -8.35
CA ARG A 84 -8.01 14.23 -7.71
C ARG A 84 -8.96 13.51 -6.77
N LEU A 85 -8.97 12.19 -6.87
CA LEU A 85 -9.71 11.32 -5.99
C LEU A 85 -8.73 10.50 -5.16
N PHE A 86 -8.76 10.67 -3.85
CA PHE A 86 -8.02 9.86 -2.89
C PHE A 86 -8.96 8.84 -2.27
N VAL A 87 -8.63 7.58 -2.38
CA VAL A 87 -9.42 6.47 -1.83
C VAL A 87 -8.60 5.80 -0.75
N PHE A 88 -9.07 5.92 0.49
CA PHE A 88 -8.47 5.28 1.65
C PHE A 88 -9.17 3.94 1.87
N SER A 89 -8.41 2.87 1.78
CA SER A 89 -8.89 1.53 2.06
C SER A 89 -8.56 1.11 3.48
N THR A 90 -9.58 0.73 4.25
CA THR A 90 -9.50 0.45 5.67
C THR A 90 -9.89 -0.99 5.98
N GLY A 91 -9.11 -1.92 5.57
CA GLY A 91 -9.39 -3.33 5.85
C GLY A 91 -8.14 -4.09 6.26
N LEU A 92 -6.99 -3.51 5.96
CA LEU A 92 -5.70 -4.08 6.27
C LEU A 92 -5.49 -4.16 7.79
N GLY A 93 -5.38 -5.37 8.31
CA GLY A 93 -5.07 -5.59 9.74
C GLY A 93 -6.24 -6.08 10.60
N ILE A 94 -7.44 -6.18 10.10
CA ILE A 94 -8.46 -7.00 10.72
C ILE A 94 -8.15 -8.44 10.30
N SER A 95 -7.83 -9.34 11.22
CA SER A 95 -7.33 -10.70 10.97
C SER A 95 -8.23 -11.61 10.11
N LYS A 96 -9.34 -11.09 9.63
CA LYS A 96 -10.29 -11.75 8.72
C LYS A 96 -10.68 -10.91 7.49
N ALA A 97 -10.08 -9.72 7.31
CA ALA A 97 -10.36 -8.95 6.10
C ALA A 97 -9.66 -9.62 4.91
N PRO A 98 -10.33 -9.81 3.79
CA PRO A 98 -9.68 -10.30 2.58
C PRO A 98 -8.65 -9.27 2.11
N ASN A 99 -7.57 -9.76 1.52
CA ASN A 99 -6.59 -8.90 0.89
C ASN A 99 -7.23 -8.03 -0.19
N PRO A 100 -6.72 -6.81 -0.43
CA PRO A 100 -7.23 -5.96 -1.50
C PRO A 100 -7.02 -6.64 -2.86
N LYS A 101 -8.01 -6.53 -3.74
CA LYS A 101 -7.89 -7.05 -5.10
C LYS A 101 -6.94 -6.20 -5.92
N SER A 102 -6.09 -6.84 -6.72
CA SER A 102 -5.22 -6.17 -7.67
C SER A 102 -6.02 -5.39 -8.71
N LEU A 103 -5.54 -4.20 -9.05
CA LEU A 103 -6.09 -3.34 -10.11
C LEU A 103 -5.33 -3.46 -11.43
N ASP A 104 -4.41 -4.41 -11.55
CA ASP A 104 -3.52 -4.60 -12.70
C ASP A 104 -4.27 -4.76 -14.04
N GLU A 105 -5.44 -5.40 -14.01
CA GLU A 105 -6.29 -5.55 -15.20
C GLU A 105 -6.97 -4.25 -15.64
N LEU A 106 -7.18 -3.31 -14.72
CA LEU A 106 -7.85 -2.04 -15.01
C LEU A 106 -6.86 -0.93 -15.33
N PHE A 107 -5.75 -0.87 -14.62
CA PHE A 107 -4.74 0.19 -14.75
C PHE A 107 -3.34 -0.41 -14.85
N VAL A 108 -2.69 -0.25 -15.99
CA VAL A 108 -1.33 -0.77 -16.23
C VAL A 108 -0.30 -0.22 -15.22
N SER A 109 -0.47 1.04 -14.79
CA SER A 109 0.39 1.66 -13.77
C SER A 109 0.35 0.94 -12.43
N SER A 110 -0.75 0.25 -12.12
CA SER A 110 -0.91 -0.44 -10.84
C SER A 110 0.06 -1.60 -10.67
N ASN A 111 0.56 -2.19 -11.76
CA ASN A 111 1.47 -3.31 -11.67
C ASN A 111 2.73 -2.97 -10.84
N TRP A 112 3.38 -1.89 -11.15
CA TRP A 112 4.60 -1.46 -10.44
C TRP A 112 4.29 -0.93 -9.05
N LEU A 113 3.25 -0.12 -8.91
CA LEU A 113 2.86 0.49 -7.65
C LEU A 113 2.43 -0.55 -6.60
N GLU A 114 1.67 -1.57 -7.01
CA GLU A 114 1.28 -2.66 -6.12
C GLU A 114 2.48 -3.54 -5.73
N ARG A 115 3.43 -3.77 -6.62
CA ARG A 115 4.67 -4.49 -6.29
C ARG A 115 5.49 -3.72 -5.28
N GLU A 116 5.65 -2.41 -5.46
CA GLU A 116 6.36 -1.54 -4.52
C GLU A 116 5.70 -1.58 -3.13
N VAL A 117 4.39 -1.37 -3.06
CA VAL A 117 3.65 -1.40 -1.79
C VAL A 117 3.70 -2.78 -1.13
N SER A 118 3.58 -3.84 -1.93
CA SER A 118 3.69 -5.22 -1.44
C SER A 118 5.03 -5.49 -0.78
N GLU A 119 6.09 -5.02 -1.39
CA GLU A 119 7.46 -5.24 -0.95
C GLU A 119 7.81 -4.40 0.28
N MET A 120 7.41 -3.12 0.29
CA MET A 120 7.77 -2.19 1.35
C MET A 120 6.93 -2.35 2.63
N HIS A 121 5.67 -2.77 2.50
CA HIS A 121 4.72 -2.87 3.61
C HIS A 121 4.25 -4.30 3.91
N ALA A 122 4.74 -5.32 3.18
CA ALA A 122 4.31 -6.71 3.29
C ALA A 122 2.80 -6.90 3.07
N ILE A 123 2.20 -6.11 2.17
CA ILE A 123 0.79 -6.20 1.81
C ILE A 123 0.65 -7.12 0.60
N THR A 124 -0.24 -8.11 0.66
CA THR A 124 -0.50 -9.00 -0.46
C THR A 124 -1.76 -8.59 -1.20
N PHE A 125 -1.69 -8.59 -2.55
CA PHE A 125 -2.83 -8.29 -3.42
C PHE A 125 -3.42 -9.57 -3.99
N GLU A 126 -4.74 -9.73 -3.88
CA GLU A 126 -5.45 -10.86 -4.44
C GLU A 126 -5.55 -10.74 -5.97
N GLY A 127 -5.21 -11.82 -6.68
CA GLY A 127 -5.29 -11.88 -8.15
C GLY A 127 -4.11 -11.24 -8.89
N LYS A 128 -3.08 -10.82 -8.17
CA LYS A 128 -1.84 -10.28 -8.77
C LYS A 128 -1.07 -11.38 -9.48
N LYS A 129 -0.74 -11.17 -10.75
CA LYS A 129 0.00 -12.13 -11.59
C LYS A 129 1.52 -12.02 -11.42
N ASP A 130 2.04 -10.81 -11.30
CA ASP A 130 3.48 -10.53 -11.18
C ASP A 130 3.82 -10.15 -9.72
N LEU A 131 4.50 -11.07 -9.02
CA LEU A 131 4.91 -10.94 -7.62
C LEU A 131 6.43 -10.75 -7.45
N ARG A 132 7.14 -10.49 -8.54
CA ARG A 132 8.60 -10.28 -8.47
C ARG A 132 8.95 -9.03 -7.70
N ASN A 133 10.05 -9.07 -6.94
CA ASN A 133 10.59 -7.89 -6.27
C ASN A 133 10.91 -6.80 -7.30
N LEU A 134 10.65 -5.54 -6.93
CA LEU A 134 10.89 -4.37 -7.77
C LEU A 134 12.06 -3.53 -7.24
N MET A 135 12.05 -3.21 -5.97
CA MET A 135 12.99 -2.29 -5.31
C MET A 135 14.00 -3.02 -4.45
N LEU A 136 13.57 -4.11 -3.78
CA LEU A 136 14.42 -4.88 -2.88
C LEU A 136 15.17 -5.98 -3.63
N GLN A 137 16.26 -6.41 -3.04
CA GLN A 137 17.08 -7.51 -3.54
C GLN A 137 16.26 -8.82 -3.55
N TYR A 138 16.43 -9.64 -4.58
CA TYR A 138 15.80 -10.97 -4.63
C TYR A 138 16.24 -11.82 -3.44
N GLY A 139 15.26 -12.47 -2.80
CA GLY A 139 15.48 -13.27 -1.60
C GLY A 139 15.46 -12.48 -0.30
N ASP A 140 15.27 -11.16 -0.35
CA ASP A 140 15.01 -10.36 0.83
C ASP A 140 13.51 -10.35 1.12
N SER A 141 13.13 -10.83 2.31
CA SER A 141 11.75 -10.86 2.79
C SER A 141 11.46 -9.71 3.77
N SER A 142 12.34 -8.74 3.86
CA SER A 142 12.15 -7.58 4.72
C SER A 142 11.07 -6.64 4.17
N ALA A 143 10.41 -5.92 5.06
CA ALA A 143 9.47 -4.86 4.71
C ALA A 143 9.92 -3.55 5.37
N PRO A 144 10.73 -2.74 4.68
CA PRO A 144 11.44 -1.62 5.29
C PRO A 144 10.56 -0.50 5.82
N PHE A 145 9.32 -0.37 5.34
CA PHE A 145 8.40 0.68 5.77
C PHE A 145 7.52 0.29 6.96
N LEU A 146 7.64 -0.96 7.42
CA LEU A 146 7.02 -1.35 8.69
C LEU A 146 7.75 -0.70 9.87
N LYS A 147 7.01 -0.25 10.87
CA LYS A 147 7.57 0.33 12.10
C LYS A 147 8.38 -0.66 12.93
N SER A 148 8.14 -1.95 12.74
CA SER A 148 8.93 -3.03 13.35
C SER A 148 10.30 -3.22 12.71
N TYR A 149 10.54 -2.61 11.55
CA TYR A 149 11.83 -2.69 10.86
C TYR A 149 12.87 -1.81 11.57
N PRO A 150 14.08 -2.33 11.88
CA PRO A 150 15.10 -1.57 12.58
C PRO A 150 15.63 -0.43 11.72
N SER A 151 15.84 0.75 12.30
CA SER A 151 16.30 1.95 11.60
C SER A 151 17.71 1.80 11.00
N VAL A 152 18.52 0.92 11.56
CA VAL A 152 19.88 0.64 11.09
C VAL A 152 19.90 -0.39 9.95
N GLY A 153 18.76 -1.07 9.72
CA GLY A 153 18.69 -2.17 8.76
C GLY A 153 19.06 -3.51 9.38
N THR A 154 19.03 -4.56 8.57
CA THR A 154 19.31 -5.95 9.00
C THR A 154 20.67 -6.44 8.51
N LYS A 155 21.23 -5.81 7.49
CA LYS A 155 22.48 -6.23 6.85
C LYS A 155 23.38 -5.02 6.61
N GLU A 156 24.66 -5.23 6.76
CA GLU A 156 25.72 -4.26 6.49
C GLU A 156 26.61 -4.79 5.37
N VAL A 157 27.10 -3.89 4.51
CA VAL A 157 28.02 -4.23 3.42
C VAL A 157 29.28 -3.44 3.62
N PHE A 158 30.41 -4.13 3.68
CA PHE A 158 31.72 -3.50 3.76
C PHE A 158 32.74 -4.18 2.80
N TYR A 159 33.76 -3.43 2.47
CA TYR A 159 34.85 -3.93 1.67
C TYR A 159 35.93 -4.59 2.58
N ASP A 160 36.21 -5.88 2.33
CA ASP A 160 37.27 -6.57 2.99
C ASP A 160 38.56 -6.46 2.16
N SER A 161 39.53 -5.74 2.68
CA SER A 161 40.81 -5.52 2.01
C SER A 161 41.72 -6.75 1.97
N VAL A 162 41.46 -7.78 2.77
CA VAL A 162 42.23 -9.01 2.80
C VAL A 162 41.84 -9.94 1.66
N THR A 163 40.54 -10.07 1.44
CA THR A 163 39.98 -10.93 0.38
C THR A 163 39.68 -10.19 -0.91
N ASP A 164 39.82 -8.85 -0.93
CA ASP A 164 39.50 -7.97 -2.07
C ASP A 164 38.08 -8.14 -2.56
N THR A 165 37.12 -8.33 -1.63
CA THR A 165 35.70 -8.58 -1.92
C THR A 165 34.77 -7.73 -1.08
N LEU A 166 33.53 -7.52 -1.58
CA LEU A 166 32.45 -6.95 -0.82
C LEU A 166 31.77 -8.05 0.02
N VAL A 167 31.79 -7.87 1.33
CA VAL A 167 31.25 -8.84 2.28
C VAL A 167 29.94 -8.27 2.86
N GLN A 168 28.88 -9.07 2.85
CA GLN A 168 27.60 -8.76 3.47
C GLN A 168 27.45 -9.54 4.77
N VAL A 169 27.27 -8.82 5.87
CA VAL A 169 27.11 -9.40 7.22
C VAL A 169 25.83 -8.89 7.88
N PRO A 170 25.26 -9.62 8.84
CA PRO A 170 24.21 -9.07 9.67
C PRO A 170 24.74 -7.90 10.49
N VAL A 171 23.90 -6.86 10.66
CA VAL A 171 24.27 -5.69 11.48
C VAL A 171 24.47 -6.11 12.94
N SER A 172 25.62 -5.77 13.50
CA SER A 172 25.90 -5.91 14.93
C SER A 172 26.29 -4.54 15.48
N LEU A 173 25.45 -4.00 16.38
CA LEU A 173 25.79 -2.80 17.15
C LEU A 173 26.62 -3.23 18.36
N GLN A 174 27.89 -2.85 18.38
CA GLN A 174 28.69 -2.87 19.60
C GLN A 174 28.33 -1.60 20.39
N LEU A 175 27.64 -1.77 21.53
CA LEU A 175 27.37 -0.72 22.51
C LEU A 175 28.50 -0.66 23.53
#